data_c5f53d79a4853af25b160829fbcb0379
#
_entry.id   c5f53d79a4853af25b160829fbcb0379
#
_cell.length_a   1.000
_cell.length_b   1.000
_cell.length_c   1.000
_cell.angle_alpha   90.00
_cell.angle_beta   90.00
_cell.angle_gamma   90.00
#
_symmetry.space_group_name_H-M   'P 1'
#
loop_
_entity.id
_entity.type
_entity.pdbx_description
1 polymer ?
#
loop_
_entity_poly.entity_id
_entity_poly.type
_entity_poly.pdbx_seq_one_letter_code
_entity_poly.pdbx_strand_id
1 'polypeptide(L)'
;MGITIVQKSDLTVRKRNPRVALVLAGGAISGGGFKLGGLKAFDDFLVNRKTTDFDMYVGLSAGAFLGAPLASGVTPPVMMRSLEGSSTEFTQFGLLDFYQPNYHEFLEKPLRYVLDLAAFIPGSVLDLVAKSPALAERISAPVQSFLRERSLAHLREILMPIADALITTRPFPFPLDYLPSGLFDNSSIERYLRLNLERQHMPNSFKALYQARKKELYIVAMNLDSAERVVFGHDEDSSLSISEAVQASTALPGFYCPARIRGVDYVDGGVRRTANIDVAIEHGADLIICYNPFRPFSNRVVRKYDPQKDDYVAESMQLADRGMLMILNQVLRTLLHSRLQLGLRQYQDDPNFKGDIILIEPTENDIDFFQMTPLAFWERQRAAQHGYLSVTQSIDTHYDMVRRILESYGILMTRKTVSEGVQRMQAADTPEEASDVLMREVPKRDLSVVRCCPSRDGQIPLRYARRAGRSRRSPPGTSRQLRRRLRSSRGARRIGDVSREH
;
A
#
# COMPACT_ATOMS: atom_id res chain seq x y z
N MET A 1 -5.25 21.98 -0.82
CA MET A 1 -6.33 21.30 -0.08
C MET A 1 -5.99 19.83 0.01
N GLY A 2 -6.05 19.22 1.21
CA GLY A 2 -5.72 17.79 1.43
C GLY A 2 -6.93 16.84 1.27
N ILE A 3 -8.11 17.36 0.96
CA ILE A 3 -9.33 16.57 0.75
C ILE A 3 -9.99 16.98 -0.56
N THR A 4 -10.43 15.96 -1.32
CA THR A 4 -11.29 16.08 -2.49
C THR A 4 -12.56 15.29 -2.25
N ILE A 5 -13.73 15.90 -2.50
CA ILE A 5 -15.03 15.27 -2.25
C ILE A 5 -15.80 15.16 -3.57
N VAL A 6 -16.28 13.95 -3.88
CA VAL A 6 -17.29 13.69 -4.89
C VAL A 6 -18.57 13.34 -4.14
N GLN A 7 -19.52 14.26 -4.09
CA GLN A 7 -20.79 14.06 -3.38
C GLN A 7 -21.92 13.99 -4.39
N LYS A 8 -22.63 12.86 -4.40
CA LYS A 8 -23.75 12.58 -5.29
C LYS A 8 -25.02 12.20 -4.52
N SER A 9 -24.88 11.82 -3.25
CA SER A 9 -25.99 11.41 -2.43
C SER A 9 -26.77 12.63 -1.88
N ASP A 10 -28.05 12.42 -1.56
CA ASP A 10 -28.82 13.38 -0.79
C ASP A 10 -28.41 13.31 0.68
N LEU A 11 -27.79 14.36 1.20
CA LEU A 11 -27.31 14.46 2.58
C LEU A 11 -28.44 14.71 3.61
N THR A 12 -29.63 15.06 3.16
CA THR A 12 -30.79 15.26 4.06
C THR A 12 -31.45 13.94 4.45
N VAL A 13 -31.18 12.87 3.67
CA VAL A 13 -31.76 11.56 3.88
C VAL A 13 -30.70 10.61 4.45
N ARG A 14 -30.99 10.07 5.66
CA ARG A 14 -30.12 9.05 6.25
C ARG A 14 -30.23 7.74 5.48
N LYS A 15 -29.08 7.19 5.06
CA LYS A 15 -29.00 5.93 4.33
C LYS A 15 -29.34 4.75 5.26
N ARG A 16 -30.06 3.77 4.73
CA ARG A 16 -30.37 2.52 5.44
C ARG A 16 -29.30 1.46 5.09
N ASN A 17 -28.64 0.93 6.13
CA ASN A 17 -27.60 -0.09 6.00
C ASN A 17 -26.53 0.23 4.92
N PRO A 18 -25.90 1.41 4.97
CA PRO A 18 -24.95 1.82 3.96
C PRO A 18 -23.69 0.96 4.02
N ARG A 19 -23.16 0.60 2.86
CA ARG A 19 -21.88 -0.09 2.72
C ARG A 19 -20.75 0.94 2.62
N VAL A 20 -19.83 0.90 3.57
CA VAL A 20 -18.71 1.83 3.66
C VAL A 20 -17.42 1.13 3.28
N ALA A 21 -16.74 1.65 2.28
CA ALA A 21 -15.46 1.13 1.82
C ALA A 21 -14.29 2.04 2.25
N LEU A 22 -13.18 1.41 2.62
CA LEU A 22 -11.88 2.03 2.82
C LEU A 22 -10.95 1.61 1.68
N VAL A 23 -10.52 2.56 0.87
CA VAL A 23 -9.60 2.34 -0.24
C VAL A 23 -8.25 2.93 0.10
N LEU A 24 -7.22 2.08 0.09
CA LEU A 24 -5.85 2.45 0.45
C LEU A 24 -4.93 2.29 -0.75
N ALA A 25 -4.53 3.39 -1.36
CA ALA A 25 -3.57 3.40 -2.46
C ALA A 25 -2.17 2.97 -2.00
N GLY A 26 -1.25 2.76 -2.94
CA GLY A 26 0.16 2.47 -2.68
C GLY A 26 0.87 3.59 -1.92
N GLY A 27 2.21 3.61 -1.96
CA GLY A 27 2.99 4.70 -1.38
C GLY A 27 4.25 4.29 -0.63
N ALA A 28 4.67 3.04 -0.73
CA ALA A 28 5.85 2.50 -0.06
C ALA A 28 5.88 2.81 1.47
N ILE A 29 7.02 3.04 2.08
CA ILE A 29 7.15 3.26 3.54
C ILE A 29 6.58 4.61 3.96
N SER A 30 7.00 5.71 3.32
CA SER A 30 6.52 7.04 3.71
C SER A 30 5.01 7.19 3.50
N GLY A 31 4.48 6.68 2.36
CA GLY A 31 3.04 6.67 2.11
C GLY A 31 2.27 5.70 3.00
N GLY A 32 2.89 4.58 3.43
CA GLY A 32 2.35 3.66 4.43
C GLY A 32 2.23 4.33 5.80
N GLY A 33 3.32 4.97 6.27
CA GLY A 33 3.33 5.74 7.50
C GLY A 33 2.30 6.87 7.50
N PHE A 34 2.28 7.68 6.44
CA PHE A 34 1.29 8.76 6.26
C PHE A 34 -0.16 8.23 6.40
N LYS A 35 -0.49 7.12 5.71
CA LYS A 35 -1.81 6.50 5.83
C LYS A 35 -2.10 6.00 7.23
N LEU A 36 -1.13 5.35 7.88
CA LEU A 36 -1.33 4.81 9.22
C LEU A 36 -1.61 5.92 10.24
N GLY A 37 -0.83 7.02 10.20
CA GLY A 37 -1.09 8.21 11.01
C GLY A 37 -2.44 8.87 10.66
N GLY A 38 -2.75 8.98 9.36
CA GLY A 38 -4.02 9.52 8.87
C GLY A 38 -5.23 8.68 9.29
N LEU A 39 -5.13 7.35 9.26
CA LEU A 39 -6.17 6.44 9.75
C LEU A 39 -6.39 6.60 11.25
N LYS A 40 -5.30 6.76 12.02
CA LYS A 40 -5.40 7.08 13.46
C LYS A 40 -6.10 8.41 13.70
N ALA A 41 -5.73 9.48 12.95
CA ALA A 41 -6.39 10.78 13.04
C ALA A 41 -7.89 10.65 12.71
N PHE A 42 -8.22 9.92 11.67
CA PHE A 42 -9.61 9.70 11.29
C PHE A 42 -10.38 8.94 12.37
N ASP A 43 -9.79 7.86 12.94
CA ASP A 43 -10.40 7.14 14.06
C ASP A 43 -10.62 8.02 15.29
N ASP A 44 -9.77 9.03 15.53
CA ASP A 44 -9.94 9.97 16.63
C ASP A 44 -11.08 10.96 16.39
N PHE A 45 -11.42 11.27 15.13
CA PHE A 45 -12.65 11.97 14.78
C PHE A 45 -13.91 11.12 14.94
N LEU A 46 -13.82 9.80 14.73
CA LEU A 46 -14.97 8.91 14.72
C LEU A 46 -15.44 8.53 16.13
N VAL A 47 -16.76 8.63 16.38
CA VAL A 47 -17.35 8.36 17.71
C VAL A 47 -17.88 6.94 17.85
N ASN A 48 -18.77 6.53 16.95
CA ASN A 48 -19.55 5.29 17.06
C ASN A 48 -19.08 4.16 16.14
N ARG A 49 -18.17 4.45 15.20
CA ARG A 49 -17.63 3.50 14.23
C ARG A 49 -16.16 3.80 14.02
N LYS A 50 -15.32 2.80 13.89
CA LYS A 50 -13.88 2.93 13.64
C LYS A 50 -13.54 2.40 12.25
N THR A 51 -12.36 2.68 11.75
CA THR A 51 -11.90 2.21 10.44
C THR A 51 -11.90 0.70 10.31
N THR A 52 -11.72 -0.05 11.42
CA THR A 52 -11.86 -1.51 11.46
C THR A 52 -13.30 -2.04 11.38
N ASP A 53 -14.30 -1.15 11.44
CA ASP A 53 -15.72 -1.54 11.37
C ASP A 53 -16.32 -1.38 9.97
N PHE A 54 -15.59 -0.81 9.02
CA PHE A 54 -16.09 -0.61 7.66
C PHE A 54 -16.38 -1.96 7.00
N ASP A 55 -17.19 -1.93 5.95
CA ASP A 55 -17.73 -3.15 5.37
C ASP A 55 -16.77 -3.74 4.34
N MET A 56 -15.99 -2.89 3.66
CA MET A 56 -15.11 -3.25 2.56
C MET A 56 -13.76 -2.55 2.68
N TYR A 57 -12.71 -3.26 2.30
CA TYR A 57 -11.32 -2.78 2.26
C TYR A 57 -10.73 -3.10 0.89
N VAL A 58 -10.22 -2.09 0.21
CA VAL A 58 -9.49 -2.25 -1.05
C VAL A 58 -8.06 -1.76 -0.82
N GLY A 59 -7.10 -2.65 -0.96
CA GLY A 59 -5.70 -2.37 -0.69
C GLY A 59 -4.81 -2.53 -1.92
N LEU A 60 -3.85 -1.63 -2.06
CA LEU A 60 -2.83 -1.64 -3.10
C LEU A 60 -1.46 -1.39 -2.48
N SER A 61 -0.45 -2.25 -2.74
CA SER A 61 0.92 -2.06 -2.25
C SER A 61 0.97 -1.86 -0.73
N ALA A 62 1.59 -0.79 -0.23
CA ALA A 62 1.55 -0.43 1.18
C ALA A 62 0.11 -0.28 1.73
N GLY A 63 -0.88 0.00 0.88
CA GLY A 63 -2.29 -0.01 1.24
C GLY A 63 -2.84 -1.41 1.45
N ALA A 64 -2.38 -2.42 0.70
CA ALA A 64 -2.72 -3.83 0.92
C ALA A 64 -2.13 -4.32 2.26
N PHE A 65 -0.87 -3.96 2.54
CA PHE A 65 -0.21 -4.28 3.80
C PHE A 65 -0.93 -3.73 5.03
N LEU A 66 -1.56 -2.54 4.94
CA LEU A 66 -2.38 -1.96 5.99
C LEU A 66 -3.83 -2.48 5.98
N GLY A 67 -4.40 -2.68 4.80
CA GLY A 67 -5.80 -3.07 4.61
C GLY A 67 -6.11 -4.47 5.12
N ALA A 68 -5.19 -5.42 4.96
CA ALA A 68 -5.37 -6.79 5.41
C ALA A 68 -5.50 -6.91 6.95
N PRO A 69 -4.62 -6.31 7.77
CA PRO A 69 -4.80 -6.26 9.22
C PRO A 69 -6.07 -5.49 9.63
N LEU A 70 -6.39 -4.34 8.99
CA LEU A 70 -7.60 -3.58 9.29
C LEU A 70 -8.87 -4.42 9.09
N ALA A 71 -8.98 -5.13 7.95
CA ALA A 71 -10.08 -6.05 7.68
C ALA A 71 -10.15 -7.18 8.71
N SER A 72 -8.99 -7.62 9.21
CA SER A 72 -8.87 -8.61 10.28
C SER A 72 -9.19 -8.04 11.68
N GLY A 73 -9.33 -6.72 11.82
CA GLY A 73 -9.71 -6.02 13.06
C GLY A 73 -8.55 -5.45 13.85
N VAL A 74 -7.37 -5.42 13.28
CA VAL A 74 -6.19 -4.79 13.89
C VAL A 74 -6.31 -3.28 13.74
N THR A 75 -6.28 -2.56 14.85
CA THR A 75 -6.43 -1.10 14.87
C THR A 75 -5.15 -0.38 14.44
N PRO A 76 -5.23 0.88 13.94
CA PRO A 76 -4.05 1.66 13.62
C PRO A 76 -3.04 1.79 14.80
N PRO A 77 -3.47 2.00 16.07
CA PRO A 77 -2.56 1.96 17.21
C PRO A 77 -1.79 0.65 17.40
N VAL A 78 -2.43 -0.50 17.21
CA VAL A 78 -1.76 -1.81 17.29
C VAL A 78 -0.71 -1.96 16.19
N MET A 79 -1.04 -1.55 14.96
CA MET A 79 -0.08 -1.55 13.84
C MET A 79 1.11 -0.63 14.13
N MET A 80 0.87 0.55 14.74
CA MET A 80 1.93 1.47 15.12
C MET A 80 2.87 0.85 16.15
N ARG A 81 2.32 0.22 17.20
CA ARG A 81 3.11 -0.53 18.20
C ARG A 81 3.93 -1.65 17.57
N SER A 82 3.40 -2.35 16.56
CA SER A 82 4.14 -3.38 15.83
C SER A 82 5.31 -2.80 15.03
N LEU A 83 5.15 -1.65 14.38
CA LEU A 83 6.24 -0.97 13.67
C LEU A 83 7.35 -0.50 14.61
N GLU A 84 7.02 -0.10 15.83
CA GLU A 84 7.97 0.37 16.84
C GLU A 84 8.57 -0.76 17.70
N GLY A 85 8.01 -1.97 17.61
CA GLY A 85 8.47 -3.12 18.39
C GLY A 85 7.95 -3.14 19.84
N SER A 86 6.99 -2.27 20.18
CA SER A 86 6.34 -2.20 21.49
C SER A 86 5.05 -3.04 21.59
N SER A 87 4.67 -3.75 20.50
CA SER A 87 3.49 -4.62 20.50
C SER A 87 3.76 -5.94 21.20
N THR A 88 2.83 -6.35 22.07
CA THR A 88 2.82 -7.70 22.65
C THR A 88 2.08 -8.71 21.78
N GLU A 89 1.28 -8.25 20.83
CA GLU A 89 0.41 -9.05 19.99
C GLU A 89 1.10 -9.44 18.68
N PHE A 90 1.81 -8.50 18.07
CA PHE A 90 2.47 -8.66 16.78
C PHE A 90 3.98 -8.57 16.93
N THR A 91 4.70 -9.35 16.14
CA THR A 91 6.16 -9.19 16.02
C THR A 91 6.49 -7.83 15.40
N GLN A 92 7.66 -7.30 15.71
CA GLN A 92 8.13 -6.08 15.07
C GLN A 92 8.35 -6.31 13.57
N PHE A 93 7.81 -5.41 12.74
CA PHE A 93 8.18 -5.33 11.33
C PHE A 93 9.52 -4.63 11.23
N GLY A 94 10.56 -5.38 10.89
CA GLY A 94 11.93 -4.93 10.95
C GLY A 94 12.51 -4.48 9.62
N LEU A 95 13.73 -3.96 9.69
CA LEU A 95 14.49 -3.50 8.52
C LEU A 95 14.69 -4.63 7.48
N LEU A 96 14.99 -5.86 7.96
CA LEU A 96 15.24 -7.01 7.09
C LEU A 96 13.96 -7.58 6.48
N ASP A 97 12.78 -7.33 7.10
CA ASP A 97 11.51 -7.69 6.48
C ASP A 97 11.21 -6.81 5.26
N PHE A 98 11.78 -5.59 5.22
CA PHE A 98 11.61 -4.67 4.10
C PHE A 98 12.75 -4.73 3.09
N TYR A 99 14.00 -4.87 3.54
CA TYR A 99 15.19 -4.89 2.68
C TYR A 99 15.84 -6.28 2.62
N GLN A 100 15.10 -7.33 2.38
CA GLN A 100 15.69 -8.64 2.14
C GLN A 100 16.41 -8.63 0.78
N PRO A 101 17.75 -8.71 0.69
CA PRO A 101 18.46 -8.62 -0.58
C PRO A 101 18.12 -9.80 -1.50
N ASN A 102 18.02 -9.53 -2.80
CA ASN A 102 17.81 -10.55 -3.83
C ASN A 102 19.15 -11.24 -4.19
N TYR A 103 19.73 -11.96 -3.21
CA TYR A 103 21.05 -12.60 -3.36
C TYR A 103 21.14 -13.52 -4.58
N HIS A 104 20.07 -14.21 -4.91
CA HIS A 104 20.06 -15.18 -6.00
C HIS A 104 20.42 -14.53 -7.34
N GLU A 105 19.72 -13.48 -7.73
CA GLU A 105 19.98 -12.81 -9.00
C GLU A 105 21.26 -11.99 -9.00
N PHE A 106 21.66 -11.43 -7.85
CA PHE A 106 22.93 -10.71 -7.74
C PHE A 106 24.15 -11.59 -7.92
N LEU A 107 24.06 -12.90 -7.67
CA LEU A 107 25.14 -13.86 -7.90
C LEU A 107 25.02 -14.54 -9.27
N GLU A 108 23.82 -14.96 -9.63
CA GLU A 108 23.58 -15.71 -10.87
C GLU A 108 23.77 -14.86 -12.14
N LYS A 109 23.18 -13.67 -12.19
CA LYS A 109 23.17 -12.87 -13.43
C LYS A 109 24.54 -12.38 -13.87
N PRO A 110 25.43 -11.85 -13.00
CA PRO A 110 26.79 -11.52 -13.40
C PRO A 110 27.59 -12.74 -13.86
N LEU A 111 27.42 -13.89 -13.18
CA LEU A 111 28.08 -15.12 -13.60
C LEU A 111 27.60 -15.57 -14.99
N ARG A 112 26.30 -15.57 -15.22
CA ARG A 112 25.70 -15.87 -16.52
C ARG A 112 26.21 -14.91 -17.61
N TYR A 113 26.29 -13.60 -17.34
CA TYR A 113 26.86 -12.62 -18.25
C TYR A 113 28.31 -13.00 -18.67
N VAL A 114 29.17 -13.33 -17.70
CA VAL A 114 30.55 -13.73 -17.98
C VAL A 114 30.60 -15.00 -18.82
N LEU A 115 29.77 -16.00 -18.52
CA LEU A 115 29.68 -17.24 -19.29
C LEU A 115 29.18 -16.99 -20.72
N ASP A 116 28.15 -16.20 -20.89
CA ASP A 116 27.57 -15.88 -22.20
C ASP A 116 28.54 -15.04 -23.03
N LEU A 117 29.26 -14.10 -22.41
CA LEU A 117 30.32 -13.32 -23.07
C LEU A 117 31.51 -14.22 -23.46
N ALA A 118 31.93 -15.15 -22.60
CA ALA A 118 32.94 -16.13 -22.87
C ALA A 118 32.56 -17.08 -24.03
N ALA A 119 31.29 -17.45 -24.13
CA ALA A 119 30.75 -18.27 -25.21
C ALA A 119 30.55 -17.47 -26.52
N PHE A 120 30.22 -16.18 -26.40
CA PHE A 120 30.01 -15.29 -27.56
C PHE A 120 31.26 -15.15 -28.42
N ILE A 121 32.44 -14.95 -27.83
CA ILE A 121 33.69 -14.68 -28.56
C ILE A 121 34.09 -15.84 -29.48
N PRO A 122 34.25 -17.10 -29.01
CA PRO A 122 34.56 -18.23 -29.87
C PRO A 122 33.47 -18.49 -30.91
N GLY A 123 32.22 -18.39 -30.52
CA GLY A 123 31.07 -18.57 -31.41
C GLY A 123 31.02 -17.56 -32.52
N SER A 124 31.30 -16.26 -32.24
CA SER A 124 31.34 -15.21 -33.22
C SER A 124 32.48 -15.40 -34.24
N VAL A 125 33.65 -15.91 -33.79
CA VAL A 125 34.78 -16.27 -34.67
C VAL A 125 34.36 -17.41 -35.59
N LEU A 126 33.74 -18.45 -35.09
CA LEU A 126 33.27 -19.57 -35.92
C LEU A 126 32.22 -19.13 -36.93
N ASP A 127 31.27 -18.30 -36.54
CA ASP A 127 30.25 -17.75 -37.44
C ASP A 127 30.87 -16.84 -38.54
N LEU A 128 31.87 -16.05 -38.18
CA LEU A 128 32.60 -15.20 -39.12
C LEU A 128 33.38 -16.04 -40.13
N VAL A 129 34.03 -17.11 -39.68
CA VAL A 129 34.74 -18.06 -40.57
C VAL A 129 33.75 -18.74 -41.51
N ALA A 130 32.60 -19.21 -40.99
CA ALA A 130 31.58 -19.84 -41.84
C ALA A 130 30.98 -18.90 -42.90
N LYS A 131 30.84 -17.61 -42.58
CA LYS A 131 30.35 -16.57 -43.51
C LYS A 131 31.44 -15.89 -44.34
N SER A 132 32.71 -16.26 -44.14
CA SER A 132 33.84 -15.60 -44.77
C SER A 132 33.77 -15.48 -46.31
N PRO A 133 33.25 -16.46 -47.09
CA PRO A 133 33.13 -16.32 -48.52
C PRO A 133 32.15 -15.20 -48.93
N ALA A 134 30.97 -15.18 -48.34
CA ALA A 134 29.96 -14.15 -48.61
C ALA A 134 30.37 -12.76 -48.09
N LEU A 135 31.11 -12.71 -47.00
CA LEU A 135 31.63 -11.48 -46.42
C LEU A 135 32.78 -10.91 -47.29
N ALA A 136 33.67 -11.76 -47.78
CA ALA A 136 34.76 -11.35 -48.66
C ALA A 136 34.25 -10.69 -49.95
N GLU A 137 33.17 -11.22 -50.52
CA GLU A 137 32.52 -10.61 -51.69
C GLU A 137 31.96 -9.22 -51.36
N ARG A 138 31.30 -9.05 -50.20
CA ARG A 138 30.69 -7.78 -49.78
C ARG A 138 31.69 -6.70 -49.40
N ILE A 139 32.88 -7.04 -48.88
CA ILE A 139 33.89 -6.08 -48.41
C ILE A 139 34.98 -5.81 -49.47
N SER A 140 35.10 -6.58 -50.54
CA SER A 140 36.15 -6.46 -51.52
C SER A 140 36.21 -5.07 -52.19
N ALA A 141 35.09 -4.52 -52.62
CA ALA A 141 35.02 -3.19 -53.21
C ALA A 141 35.27 -2.07 -52.19
N PRO A 142 34.65 -2.06 -50.97
CA PRO A 142 34.99 -1.13 -49.90
C PRO A 142 36.45 -1.14 -49.48
N VAL A 143 37.11 -2.30 -49.43
CA VAL A 143 38.55 -2.41 -49.13
C VAL A 143 39.39 -1.73 -50.21
N GLN A 144 39.09 -1.95 -51.51
CA GLN A 144 39.79 -1.27 -52.61
C GLN A 144 39.58 0.24 -52.54
N SER A 145 38.38 0.72 -52.22
CA SER A 145 38.11 2.14 -52.06
C SER A 145 38.89 2.75 -50.90
N PHE A 146 38.95 2.07 -49.75
CA PHE A 146 39.75 2.49 -48.59
C PHE A 146 41.23 2.53 -48.84
N LEU A 147 41.78 1.58 -49.64
CA LEU A 147 43.17 1.57 -50.01
C LEU A 147 43.55 2.74 -50.96
N ARG A 148 42.57 3.21 -51.76
CA ARG A 148 42.75 4.38 -52.63
C ARG A 148 42.66 5.70 -51.90
N GLU A 149 41.68 5.79 -50.99
CA GLU A 149 41.43 6.96 -50.19
C GLU A 149 41.08 6.56 -48.72
N ARG A 150 41.98 6.84 -47.79
CA ARG A 150 41.87 6.49 -46.36
C ARG A 150 40.89 7.42 -45.67
N SER A 151 39.59 7.24 -45.89
CA SER A 151 38.55 8.02 -45.24
C SER A 151 37.80 7.20 -44.22
N LEU A 152 37.24 7.86 -43.18
CA LEU A 152 36.35 7.22 -42.17
C LEU A 152 35.10 6.66 -42.82
N ALA A 153 34.63 7.23 -43.93
CA ALA A 153 33.47 6.74 -44.65
C ALA A 153 33.73 5.33 -45.23
N HIS A 154 34.85 5.14 -45.93
CA HIS A 154 35.24 3.86 -46.54
C HIS A 154 35.57 2.81 -45.46
N LEU A 155 36.14 3.22 -44.29
CA LEU A 155 36.34 2.33 -43.15
C LEU A 155 34.98 1.83 -42.59
N ARG A 156 33.98 2.71 -42.51
CA ARG A 156 32.62 2.34 -42.09
C ARG A 156 31.99 1.33 -43.07
N GLU A 157 32.17 1.50 -44.37
CA GLU A 157 31.65 0.56 -45.39
C GLU A 157 32.28 -0.84 -45.30
N ILE A 158 33.49 -0.98 -44.76
CA ILE A 158 34.12 -2.26 -44.45
C ILE A 158 33.57 -2.83 -43.13
N LEU A 159 33.45 -2.00 -42.09
CA LEU A 159 33.07 -2.45 -40.75
C LEU A 159 31.58 -2.82 -40.64
N MET A 160 30.70 -2.14 -41.39
CA MET A 160 29.26 -2.39 -41.32
C MET A 160 28.86 -3.81 -41.75
N PRO A 161 29.31 -4.38 -42.88
CA PRO A 161 29.01 -5.76 -43.24
C PRO A 161 29.56 -6.80 -42.25
N ILE A 162 30.70 -6.52 -41.62
CA ILE A 162 31.29 -7.38 -40.59
C ILE A 162 30.40 -7.34 -39.29
N ALA A 163 30.05 -6.13 -38.90
CA ALA A 163 29.16 -5.94 -37.75
C ALA A 163 27.76 -6.59 -37.97
N ASP A 164 27.19 -6.39 -39.16
CA ASP A 164 25.93 -7.01 -39.58
C ASP A 164 26.00 -8.54 -39.58
N ALA A 165 27.09 -9.11 -40.06
CA ALA A 165 27.34 -10.54 -40.04
C ALA A 165 27.45 -11.11 -38.63
N LEU A 166 28.00 -10.36 -37.69
CA LEU A 166 28.11 -10.76 -36.28
C LEU A 166 26.77 -10.63 -35.53
N ILE A 167 26.10 -9.49 -35.68
CA ILE A 167 24.83 -9.19 -34.93
C ILE A 167 23.66 -10.05 -35.40
N THR A 168 23.58 -10.35 -36.72
CA THR A 168 22.48 -11.17 -37.26
C THR A 168 22.55 -12.65 -36.89
N THR A 169 23.69 -13.13 -36.45
CA THR A 169 23.88 -14.55 -36.13
C THR A 169 23.74 -14.83 -34.62
N ARG A 170 24.25 -13.95 -33.80
CA ARG A 170 24.18 -14.07 -32.34
C ARG A 170 23.87 -12.69 -31.72
N PRO A 171 22.84 -12.60 -30.86
CA PRO A 171 22.63 -11.37 -30.09
C PRO A 171 23.84 -11.12 -29.20
N PHE A 172 24.39 -9.92 -29.24
CA PHE A 172 25.42 -9.52 -28.28
C PHE A 172 24.86 -9.55 -26.85
N PRO A 173 25.54 -10.20 -25.91
CA PRO A 173 25.10 -10.20 -24.51
C PRO A 173 25.25 -8.78 -23.94
N PHE A 174 24.12 -8.05 -23.93
CA PHE A 174 24.13 -6.66 -23.49
C PHE A 174 24.11 -6.59 -21.98
N PRO A 175 25.02 -5.86 -21.29
CA PRO A 175 25.12 -5.88 -19.83
C PRO A 175 23.80 -5.55 -19.09
N LEU A 176 22.93 -4.71 -19.70
CA LEU A 176 21.65 -4.33 -19.11
C LEU A 176 20.65 -5.51 -19.04
N ASP A 177 20.78 -6.52 -19.93
CA ASP A 177 19.92 -7.71 -19.91
C ASP A 177 20.21 -8.63 -18.72
N TYR A 178 21.36 -8.43 -18.07
CA TYR A 178 21.82 -9.18 -16.91
C TYR A 178 21.69 -8.38 -15.60
N LEU A 179 20.97 -7.26 -15.61
CA LEU A 179 20.62 -6.58 -14.38
C LEU A 179 19.62 -7.41 -13.58
N PRO A 180 19.68 -7.39 -12.24
CA PRO A 180 18.67 -8.00 -11.40
C PRO A 180 17.28 -7.41 -11.72
N SER A 181 16.25 -8.25 -11.64
CA SER A 181 14.85 -7.82 -11.86
C SER A 181 14.35 -6.89 -10.74
N GLY A 182 15.02 -6.91 -9.59
CA GLY A 182 14.81 -6.03 -8.45
C GLY A 182 15.97 -6.13 -7.46
N LEU A 183 16.14 -5.09 -6.64
CA LEU A 183 17.20 -5.03 -5.63
C LEU A 183 16.92 -5.96 -4.45
N PHE A 184 15.65 -6.13 -4.09
CA PHE A 184 15.21 -6.86 -2.91
C PHE A 184 14.16 -7.91 -3.26
N ASP A 185 13.95 -8.86 -2.34
CA ASP A 185 12.89 -9.86 -2.35
C ASP A 185 11.86 -9.52 -1.28
N ASN A 186 10.57 -9.48 -1.64
CA ASN A 186 9.49 -9.17 -0.72
C ASN A 186 8.80 -10.40 -0.10
N SER A 187 9.38 -11.59 -0.24
CA SER A 187 8.88 -12.81 0.42
C SER A 187 8.88 -12.72 1.94
N SER A 188 9.75 -11.89 2.51
CA SER A 188 9.78 -11.55 3.93
C SER A 188 8.51 -10.84 4.41
N ILE A 189 7.90 -9.99 3.56
CA ILE A 189 6.61 -9.32 3.84
C ILE A 189 5.50 -10.35 3.97
N GLU A 190 5.43 -11.33 3.04
CA GLU A 190 4.50 -12.46 3.13
C GLU A 190 4.68 -13.22 4.43
N ARG A 191 5.92 -13.64 4.72
CA ARG A 191 6.27 -14.41 5.92
C ARG A 191 5.88 -13.68 7.20
N TYR A 192 6.22 -12.39 7.29
CA TYR A 192 5.85 -11.54 8.41
C TYR A 192 4.33 -11.52 8.62
N LEU A 193 3.56 -11.25 7.55
CA LEU A 193 2.11 -11.14 7.64
C LEU A 193 1.47 -12.49 7.99
N ARG A 194 1.88 -13.57 7.33
CA ARG A 194 1.38 -14.94 7.59
C ARG A 194 1.61 -15.36 9.03
N LEU A 195 2.85 -15.22 9.53
CA LEU A 195 3.18 -15.61 10.90
C LEU A 195 2.40 -14.81 11.96
N ASN A 196 2.16 -13.52 11.73
CA ASN A 196 1.39 -12.69 12.64
C ASN A 196 -0.11 -13.03 12.59
N LEU A 197 -0.69 -13.28 11.41
CA LEU A 197 -2.07 -13.73 11.28
C LEU A 197 -2.27 -15.10 11.97
N GLU A 198 -1.36 -16.05 11.76
CA GLU A 198 -1.40 -17.36 12.40
C GLU A 198 -1.29 -17.25 13.94
N ARG A 199 -0.35 -16.45 14.45
CA ARG A 199 -0.14 -16.23 15.89
C ARG A 199 -1.40 -15.66 16.57
N GLN A 200 -2.10 -14.78 15.88
CA GLN A 200 -3.33 -14.15 16.38
C GLN A 200 -4.61 -14.94 16.02
N HIS A 201 -4.46 -16.16 15.50
CA HIS A 201 -5.59 -16.99 15.03
C HIS A 201 -6.52 -16.25 14.04
N MET A 202 -5.95 -15.33 13.25
CA MET A 202 -6.68 -14.59 12.22
C MET A 202 -6.65 -15.36 10.88
N PRO A 203 -7.75 -15.34 10.11
CA PRO A 203 -7.81 -16.02 8.82
C PRO A 203 -6.82 -15.44 7.82
N ASN A 204 -6.01 -16.28 7.17
CA ASN A 204 -5.17 -15.93 6.03
C ASN A 204 -5.80 -16.34 4.68
N SER A 205 -7.12 -16.39 4.60
CA SER A 205 -7.91 -16.67 3.40
C SER A 205 -9.04 -15.66 3.28
N PHE A 206 -9.26 -15.13 2.09
CA PHE A 206 -10.32 -14.15 1.81
C PHE A 206 -11.70 -14.69 2.18
N LYS A 207 -12.00 -15.93 1.80
CA LYS A 207 -13.28 -16.59 2.12
C LYS A 207 -13.46 -16.81 3.62
N ALA A 208 -12.42 -17.26 4.31
CA ALA A 208 -12.47 -17.47 5.77
C ALA A 208 -12.60 -16.13 6.52
N LEU A 209 -11.90 -15.08 6.08
CA LEU A 209 -12.04 -13.73 6.63
C LEU A 209 -13.48 -13.22 6.50
N TYR A 210 -14.06 -13.33 5.30
CA TYR A 210 -15.45 -12.93 5.05
C TYR A 210 -16.45 -13.74 5.90
N GLN A 211 -16.24 -15.05 6.03
CA GLN A 211 -17.10 -15.89 6.88
C GLN A 211 -17.03 -15.50 8.36
N ALA A 212 -15.82 -15.23 8.87
CA ALA A 212 -15.59 -14.93 10.27
C ALA A 212 -16.03 -13.51 10.66
N ARG A 213 -15.79 -12.52 9.82
CA ARG A 213 -15.97 -11.10 10.16
C ARG A 213 -17.05 -10.38 9.35
N LYS A 214 -17.52 -10.96 8.24
CA LYS A 214 -18.42 -10.31 7.28
C LYS A 214 -17.82 -9.01 6.74
N LYS A 215 -16.49 -8.97 6.60
CA LYS A 215 -15.73 -7.88 6.00
C LYS A 215 -15.16 -8.35 4.67
N GLU A 216 -15.30 -7.52 3.66
CA GLU A 216 -14.77 -7.77 2.31
C GLU A 216 -13.39 -7.17 2.21
N LEU A 217 -12.43 -7.96 1.77
CA LEU A 217 -11.07 -7.52 1.50
C LEU A 217 -10.74 -7.79 0.05
N TYR A 218 -10.28 -6.76 -0.65
CA TYR A 218 -9.79 -6.82 -2.01
C TYR A 218 -8.34 -6.32 -2.05
N ILE A 219 -7.46 -7.12 -2.64
CA ILE A 219 -6.06 -6.77 -2.84
C ILE A 219 -5.77 -6.80 -4.32
N VAL A 220 -5.13 -5.75 -4.83
CA VAL A 220 -4.92 -5.58 -6.26
C VAL A 220 -3.44 -5.73 -6.60
N ALA A 221 -3.14 -6.57 -7.60
CA ALA A 221 -1.83 -6.71 -8.20
C ALA A 221 -1.94 -6.66 -9.74
N MET A 222 -0.82 -6.77 -10.43
CA MET A 222 -0.76 -6.90 -11.88
C MET A 222 0.04 -8.16 -12.24
N ASN A 223 -0.51 -8.99 -13.10
CA ASN A 223 0.23 -10.07 -13.75
C ASN A 223 1.21 -9.43 -14.75
N LEU A 224 2.50 -9.71 -14.58
CA LEU A 224 3.55 -9.06 -15.36
C LEU A 224 3.49 -9.45 -16.85
N ASP A 225 3.26 -10.74 -17.13
CA ASP A 225 3.29 -11.28 -18.50
C ASP A 225 2.07 -10.84 -19.33
N SER A 226 0.86 -10.89 -18.74
CA SER A 226 -0.37 -10.50 -19.43
C SER A 226 -0.65 -8.98 -19.36
N ALA A 227 0.05 -8.25 -18.50
CA ALA A 227 -0.20 -6.86 -18.14
C ALA A 227 -1.65 -6.61 -17.64
N GLU A 228 -2.33 -7.65 -17.17
CA GLU A 228 -3.69 -7.55 -16.66
C GLU A 228 -3.71 -7.27 -15.16
N ARG A 229 -4.70 -6.49 -14.73
CA ARG A 229 -5.02 -6.29 -13.32
C ARG A 229 -5.65 -7.56 -12.75
N VAL A 230 -5.14 -8.00 -11.61
CA VAL A 230 -5.73 -9.11 -10.85
C VAL A 230 -6.26 -8.54 -9.54
N VAL A 231 -7.52 -8.83 -9.23
CA VAL A 231 -8.18 -8.48 -7.97
C VAL A 231 -8.34 -9.76 -7.17
N PHE A 232 -7.71 -9.83 -6.01
CA PHE A 232 -7.86 -10.94 -5.07
C PHE A 232 -8.95 -10.60 -4.05
N GLY A 233 -9.91 -11.50 -3.86
CA GLY A 233 -11.05 -11.28 -2.98
C GLY A 233 -11.81 -12.58 -2.69
N HIS A 234 -12.83 -12.51 -1.83
CA HIS A 234 -13.64 -13.70 -1.48
C HIS A 234 -14.58 -14.14 -2.61
N ASP A 235 -15.02 -13.21 -3.42
CA ASP A 235 -15.89 -13.34 -4.61
C ASP A 235 -15.19 -12.99 -5.93
N GLU A 236 -13.91 -12.65 -5.86
CA GLU A 236 -12.97 -12.47 -6.96
C GLU A 236 -11.96 -13.63 -6.98
N ASP A 237 -10.75 -13.39 -7.51
CA ASP A 237 -9.70 -14.41 -7.45
C ASP A 237 -9.31 -14.72 -6.00
N SER A 238 -9.59 -15.92 -5.55
CA SER A 238 -9.26 -16.43 -4.22
C SER A 238 -8.20 -17.53 -4.25
N SER A 239 -7.45 -17.62 -5.35
CA SER A 239 -6.39 -18.64 -5.53
C SER A 239 -5.22 -18.44 -4.58
N LEU A 240 -4.90 -17.19 -4.21
CA LEU A 240 -3.85 -16.85 -3.27
C LEU A 240 -4.41 -16.66 -1.84
N SER A 241 -3.55 -16.87 -0.84
CA SER A 241 -3.81 -16.43 0.52
C SER A 241 -3.72 -14.89 0.63
N ILE A 242 -4.20 -14.32 1.72
CA ILE A 242 -4.12 -12.87 1.95
C ILE A 242 -2.65 -12.42 1.97
N SER A 243 -1.76 -13.16 2.65
CA SER A 243 -0.34 -12.82 2.73
C SER A 243 0.37 -12.92 1.37
N GLU A 244 0.07 -13.95 0.55
CA GLU A 244 0.57 -14.08 -0.82
C GLU A 244 0.06 -12.93 -1.72
N ALA A 245 -1.21 -12.55 -1.61
CA ALA A 245 -1.77 -11.43 -2.37
C ALA A 245 -1.15 -10.09 -1.96
N VAL A 246 -0.83 -9.87 -0.68
CA VAL A 246 -0.08 -8.70 -0.21
C VAL A 246 1.33 -8.70 -0.79
N GLN A 247 2.03 -9.86 -0.82
CA GLN A 247 3.32 -9.99 -1.47
C GLN A 247 3.23 -9.60 -2.95
N ALA A 248 2.28 -10.15 -3.70
CA ALA A 248 2.05 -9.82 -5.10
C ALA A 248 1.83 -8.31 -5.31
N SER A 249 1.00 -7.71 -4.44
CA SER A 249 0.64 -6.29 -4.51
C SER A 249 1.77 -5.33 -4.11
N THR A 250 2.72 -5.78 -3.29
CA THR A 250 3.85 -4.96 -2.81
C THR A 250 5.11 -5.10 -3.66
N ALA A 251 5.13 -5.92 -4.69
CA ALA A 251 6.27 -6.13 -5.58
C ALA A 251 6.50 -4.90 -6.49
N LEU A 252 7.03 -3.81 -5.91
CA LEU A 252 7.29 -2.55 -6.60
C LEU A 252 8.42 -2.73 -7.63
N PRO A 253 8.15 -2.52 -8.95
CA PRO A 253 9.15 -2.73 -10.00
C PRO A 253 10.43 -1.94 -9.79
N GLY A 254 11.57 -2.59 -10.01
CA GLY A 254 12.91 -2.01 -9.83
C GLY A 254 13.42 -2.00 -8.39
N PHE A 255 12.52 -1.96 -7.39
CA PHE A 255 12.89 -2.09 -5.99
C PHE A 255 12.80 -3.55 -5.52
N TYR A 256 11.66 -4.20 -5.73
CA TYR A 256 11.52 -5.63 -5.52
C TYR A 256 11.57 -6.41 -6.84
N CYS A 257 12.08 -7.62 -6.79
CA CYS A 257 11.87 -8.58 -7.88
C CYS A 257 10.36 -8.88 -8.00
N PRO A 258 9.86 -9.22 -9.20
CA PRO A 258 8.50 -9.69 -9.36
C PRO A 258 8.21 -10.87 -8.42
N ALA A 259 7.07 -10.84 -7.75
CA ALA A 259 6.67 -11.91 -6.85
C ALA A 259 6.20 -13.13 -7.65
N ARG A 260 7.06 -14.15 -7.74
CA ARG A 260 6.71 -15.41 -8.42
C ARG A 260 5.94 -16.31 -7.48
N ILE A 261 4.61 -16.38 -7.69
CA ILE A 261 3.70 -17.15 -6.85
C ILE A 261 2.94 -18.14 -7.74
N ARG A 262 3.09 -19.43 -7.46
CA ARG A 262 2.45 -20.51 -8.23
C ARG A 262 2.71 -20.45 -9.74
N GLY A 263 3.92 -20.01 -10.13
CA GLY A 263 4.35 -19.93 -11.51
C GLY A 263 3.90 -18.67 -12.27
N VAL A 264 3.23 -17.73 -11.60
CA VAL A 264 2.83 -16.42 -12.15
C VAL A 264 3.67 -15.33 -11.51
N ASP A 265 4.19 -14.42 -12.33
CA ASP A 265 4.94 -13.25 -11.88
C ASP A 265 4.02 -12.05 -11.68
N TYR A 266 3.96 -11.58 -10.44
CA TYR A 266 3.16 -10.41 -10.07
C TYR A 266 4.01 -9.20 -9.76
N VAL A 267 3.49 -8.03 -10.08
CA VAL A 267 4.04 -6.74 -9.69
C VAL A 267 2.95 -5.85 -9.08
N ASP A 268 3.37 -4.77 -8.44
CA ASP A 268 2.50 -3.78 -7.79
C ASP A 268 1.40 -3.30 -8.76
N GLY A 269 0.14 -3.44 -8.36
CA GLY A 269 -1.02 -3.08 -9.16
C GLY A 269 -1.17 -1.58 -9.44
N GLY A 270 -0.39 -0.72 -8.73
CA GLY A 270 -0.34 0.73 -8.95
C GLY A 270 0.14 1.11 -10.35
N VAL A 271 0.88 0.22 -11.01
CA VAL A 271 1.24 0.37 -12.43
C VAL A 271 0.00 0.52 -13.31
N ARG A 272 -1.07 -0.18 -13.00
CA ARG A 272 -2.31 -0.16 -13.81
C ARG A 272 -3.32 0.87 -13.34
N ARG A 273 -3.61 0.97 -12.03
CA ARG A 273 -4.55 1.95 -11.42
C ARG A 273 -4.04 2.43 -10.06
N THR A 274 -4.16 3.72 -9.79
CA THR A 274 -3.56 4.35 -8.61
C THR A 274 -4.25 3.97 -7.30
N ALA A 275 -5.59 3.93 -7.24
CA ALA A 275 -6.32 3.72 -5.99
C ALA A 275 -7.40 2.64 -6.06
N ASN A 276 -7.74 2.11 -7.24
CA ASN A 276 -8.72 1.05 -7.45
C ASN A 276 -10.11 1.32 -6.77
N ILE A 277 -10.58 2.58 -6.84
CA ILE A 277 -11.89 3.01 -6.32
C ILE A 277 -13.03 2.26 -7.04
N ASP A 278 -12.82 1.92 -8.33
CA ASP A 278 -13.75 1.12 -9.13
C ASP A 278 -14.10 -0.21 -8.48
N VAL A 279 -13.13 -0.90 -7.87
CA VAL A 279 -13.41 -2.16 -7.16
C VAL A 279 -14.45 -1.94 -6.06
N ALA A 280 -14.33 -0.86 -5.27
CA ALA A 280 -15.30 -0.55 -4.24
C ALA A 280 -16.69 -0.22 -4.83
N ILE A 281 -16.74 0.49 -5.96
CA ILE A 281 -18.00 0.85 -6.65
C ILE A 281 -18.67 -0.40 -7.22
N GLU A 282 -17.92 -1.24 -7.93
CA GLU A 282 -18.38 -2.48 -8.56
C GLU A 282 -18.96 -3.46 -7.53
N HIS A 283 -18.40 -3.47 -6.30
CA HIS A 283 -18.90 -4.27 -5.18
C HIS A 283 -19.95 -3.54 -4.31
N GLY A 284 -20.50 -2.43 -4.80
CA GLY A 284 -21.66 -1.76 -4.21
C GLY A 284 -21.38 -0.94 -2.95
N ALA A 285 -20.23 -0.28 -2.85
CA ALA A 285 -19.97 0.68 -1.79
C ALA A 285 -20.80 1.97 -2.01
N ASP A 286 -21.47 2.43 -0.95
CA ASP A 286 -22.23 3.67 -0.93
C ASP A 286 -21.38 4.87 -0.52
N LEU A 287 -20.44 4.67 0.40
CA LEU A 287 -19.47 5.67 0.84
C LEU A 287 -18.05 5.08 0.70
N ILE A 288 -17.20 5.83 0.02
CA ILE A 288 -15.80 5.45 -0.20
C ILE A 288 -14.88 6.47 0.45
N ILE A 289 -14.06 6.02 1.39
CA ILE A 289 -12.99 6.82 1.99
C ILE A 289 -11.68 6.32 1.40
N CYS A 290 -11.03 7.19 0.61
CA CYS A 290 -9.83 6.83 -0.13
C CYS A 290 -8.62 7.60 0.39
N TYR A 291 -7.52 6.91 0.68
CA TYR A 291 -6.22 7.51 1.03
C TYR A 291 -5.24 7.36 -0.13
N ASN A 292 -4.76 8.49 -0.65
CA ASN A 292 -3.75 8.53 -1.71
C ASN A 292 -2.55 9.42 -1.33
N PRO A 293 -1.35 8.87 -1.10
CA PRO A 293 -0.17 9.67 -0.79
C PRO A 293 0.56 10.21 -2.04
N PHE A 294 0.08 9.91 -3.25
CA PHE A 294 0.76 10.25 -4.50
C PHE A 294 0.40 11.62 -5.09
N ARG A 295 0.04 12.60 -4.25
CA ARG A 295 -0.14 13.96 -4.75
C ARG A 295 1.21 14.56 -5.14
N PRO A 296 1.36 15.16 -6.35
CA PRO A 296 2.58 15.87 -6.74
C PRO A 296 2.76 17.14 -5.90
N PHE A 297 4.01 17.52 -5.70
CA PHE A 297 4.36 18.76 -5.00
C PHE A 297 4.27 19.95 -5.94
N SER A 298 3.63 21.02 -5.50
CA SER A 298 3.57 22.30 -6.22
C SER A 298 4.71 23.22 -5.79
N ASN A 299 5.86 23.09 -6.46
CA ASN A 299 7.01 23.95 -6.19
C ASN A 299 6.82 25.32 -6.86
N ARG A 300 6.49 26.33 -6.05
CA ARG A 300 6.35 27.70 -6.53
C ARG A 300 7.73 28.36 -6.61
N VAL A 301 8.32 28.33 -7.81
CA VAL A 301 9.61 28.98 -8.08
C VAL A 301 9.37 30.42 -8.47
N VAL A 302 9.92 31.35 -7.65
CA VAL A 302 9.98 32.76 -8.01
C VAL A 302 11.16 32.96 -8.93
N ARG A 303 10.93 33.56 -10.11
CA ARG A 303 11.96 33.86 -11.11
C ARG A 303 12.11 35.37 -11.22
N LYS A 304 13.34 35.84 -11.19
CA LYS A 304 13.69 37.23 -11.38
C LYS A 304 14.60 37.38 -12.60
N TYR A 305 14.31 38.38 -13.41
CA TYR A 305 15.15 38.67 -14.56
C TYR A 305 16.50 39.22 -14.09
N ASP A 306 17.58 38.62 -14.52
CA ASP A 306 18.97 39.04 -14.28
C ASP A 306 19.51 39.74 -15.55
N PRO A 307 19.66 41.10 -15.53
CA PRO A 307 20.11 41.83 -16.69
C PRO A 307 21.57 41.48 -17.10
N GLN A 308 22.37 40.93 -16.17
CA GLN A 308 23.76 40.56 -16.45
C GLN A 308 23.87 39.26 -17.25
N LYS A 309 22.90 38.36 -17.08
CA LYS A 309 22.83 37.08 -17.76
C LYS A 309 21.85 37.09 -18.95
N ASP A 310 21.11 38.19 -19.12
CA ASP A 310 20.02 38.33 -20.11
C ASP A 310 19.04 37.13 -20.01
N ASP A 311 18.74 36.65 -18.74
CA ASP A 311 17.96 35.46 -18.47
C ASP A 311 17.21 35.59 -17.14
N TYR A 312 16.19 34.69 -16.94
CA TYR A 312 15.48 34.59 -15.68
C TYR A 312 16.17 33.62 -14.74
N VAL A 313 16.60 34.10 -13.59
CA VAL A 313 17.23 33.31 -12.52
C VAL A 313 16.19 32.96 -11.46
N ALA A 314 16.17 31.71 -11.02
CA ALA A 314 15.32 31.26 -9.93
C ALA A 314 15.87 31.78 -8.59
N GLU A 315 15.04 32.46 -7.79
CA GLU A 315 15.37 32.88 -6.42
C GLU A 315 15.23 31.73 -5.41
N SER A 316 14.46 30.68 -5.76
CA SER A 316 14.25 29.50 -4.91
C SER A 316 14.76 28.25 -5.62
N MET A 317 15.11 27.23 -4.83
CA MET A 317 15.61 25.96 -5.34
C MET A 317 14.59 25.28 -6.26
N GLN A 318 15.02 24.88 -7.44
CA GLN A 318 14.23 24.11 -8.37
C GLN A 318 14.32 22.61 -8.04
N LEU A 319 13.28 21.83 -8.39
CA LEU A 319 13.28 20.37 -8.14
C LEU A 319 14.39 19.66 -8.92
N ALA A 320 14.76 20.16 -10.10
CA ALA A 320 15.84 19.62 -10.91
C ALA A 320 17.21 19.67 -10.19
N ASP A 321 17.44 20.69 -9.36
CA ASP A 321 18.68 20.86 -8.59
C ASP A 321 18.87 19.78 -7.50
N ARG A 322 17.79 19.07 -7.15
CA ARG A 322 17.78 17.98 -6.17
C ARG A 322 18.12 16.60 -6.75
N GLY A 323 18.41 16.54 -8.04
CA GLY A 323 18.86 15.33 -8.73
C GLY A 323 17.75 14.43 -9.28
N MET A 324 18.19 13.39 -9.99
CA MET A 324 17.32 12.52 -10.80
C MET A 324 16.22 11.83 -9.99
N LEU A 325 16.51 11.35 -8.77
CA LEU A 325 15.50 10.64 -7.96
C LEU A 325 14.34 11.55 -7.59
N MET A 326 14.59 12.83 -7.32
CA MET A 326 13.54 13.81 -7.02
C MET A 326 12.68 14.09 -8.26
N ILE A 327 13.31 14.19 -9.43
CA ILE A 327 12.60 14.36 -10.72
C ILE A 327 11.71 13.16 -10.98
N LEU A 328 12.23 11.94 -10.84
CA LEU A 328 11.47 10.71 -11.05
C LEU A 328 10.31 10.59 -10.05
N ASN A 329 10.53 10.93 -8.78
CA ASN A 329 9.47 10.94 -7.76
C ASN A 329 8.35 11.91 -8.16
N GLN A 330 8.68 13.14 -8.58
CA GLN A 330 7.69 14.12 -9.02
C GLN A 330 6.92 13.65 -10.26
N VAL A 331 7.62 13.11 -11.27
CA VAL A 331 7.02 12.60 -12.50
C VAL A 331 6.07 11.44 -12.20
N LEU A 332 6.51 10.47 -11.38
CA LEU A 332 5.68 9.33 -10.97
C LEU A 332 4.42 9.79 -10.23
N ARG A 333 4.56 10.68 -9.25
CA ARG A 333 3.41 11.25 -8.51
C ARG A 333 2.45 11.98 -9.45
N THR A 334 2.97 12.74 -10.41
CA THR A 334 2.13 13.45 -11.40
C THR A 334 1.35 12.47 -12.27
N LEU A 335 1.98 11.41 -12.78
CA LEU A 335 1.31 10.39 -13.58
C LEU A 335 0.22 9.66 -12.78
N LEU A 336 0.53 9.22 -11.57
CA LEU A 336 -0.42 8.51 -10.72
C LEU A 336 -1.59 9.41 -10.30
N HIS A 337 -1.32 10.65 -9.90
CA HIS A 337 -2.35 11.60 -9.49
C HIS A 337 -3.26 12.02 -10.66
N SER A 338 -2.71 12.29 -11.85
CA SER A 338 -3.52 12.64 -13.01
C SER A 338 -4.49 11.53 -13.41
N ARG A 339 -4.06 10.27 -13.33
CA ARG A 339 -4.92 9.09 -13.58
C ARG A 339 -6.04 8.96 -12.53
N LEU A 340 -5.72 9.22 -11.26
CA LEU A 340 -6.72 9.22 -10.19
C LEU A 340 -7.75 10.33 -10.38
N GLN A 341 -7.30 11.54 -10.72
CA GLN A 341 -8.20 12.67 -10.99
C GLN A 341 -9.12 12.41 -12.19
N LEU A 342 -8.60 11.76 -13.24
CA LEU A 342 -9.43 11.35 -14.38
C LEU A 342 -10.51 10.34 -13.94
N GLY A 343 -10.14 9.35 -13.14
CA GLY A 343 -11.08 8.38 -12.57
C GLY A 343 -12.16 9.03 -11.72
N LEU A 344 -11.79 10.00 -10.85
CA LEU A 344 -12.76 10.70 -10.02
C LEU A 344 -13.79 11.49 -10.85
N ARG A 345 -13.36 12.14 -11.94
CA ARG A 345 -14.27 12.80 -12.88
C ARG A 345 -15.24 11.81 -13.52
N GLN A 346 -14.73 10.64 -13.96
CA GLN A 346 -15.59 9.59 -14.52
C GLN A 346 -16.64 9.12 -13.50
N TYR A 347 -16.27 8.91 -12.22
CA TYR A 347 -17.25 8.53 -11.19
C TYR A 347 -18.24 9.66 -10.85
N GLN A 348 -17.80 10.90 -10.92
CA GLN A 348 -18.68 12.06 -10.75
C GLN A 348 -19.75 12.11 -11.85
N ASP A 349 -19.38 11.78 -13.08
CA ASP A 349 -20.27 11.83 -14.25
C ASP A 349 -21.08 10.52 -14.43
N ASP A 350 -20.67 9.39 -13.79
CA ASP A 350 -21.35 8.12 -13.93
C ASP A 350 -22.76 8.15 -13.28
N PRO A 351 -23.86 7.98 -14.06
CA PRO A 351 -25.20 7.99 -13.51
C PRO A 351 -25.54 6.79 -12.62
N ASN A 352 -24.79 5.71 -12.72
CA ASN A 352 -25.01 4.47 -11.95
C ASN A 352 -24.43 4.60 -10.53
N PHE A 353 -23.35 5.32 -10.35
CA PHE A 353 -22.79 5.59 -9.03
C PHE A 353 -23.57 6.75 -8.37
N LYS A 354 -24.18 6.46 -7.22
CA LYS A 354 -25.00 7.41 -6.44
C LYS A 354 -24.44 7.66 -5.04
N GLY A 355 -23.28 7.10 -4.76
CA GLY A 355 -22.60 7.23 -3.49
C GLY A 355 -21.74 8.49 -3.38
N ASP A 356 -20.93 8.53 -2.32
CA ASP A 356 -20.01 9.64 -2.06
C ASP A 356 -18.57 9.12 -1.94
N ILE A 357 -17.60 9.94 -2.40
CA ILE A 357 -16.18 9.64 -2.28
C ILE A 357 -15.51 10.77 -1.51
N ILE A 358 -14.78 10.42 -0.45
CA ILE A 358 -13.89 11.31 0.29
C ILE A 358 -12.46 10.86 0.02
N LEU A 359 -11.73 11.60 -0.81
CA LEU A 359 -10.32 11.36 -1.11
C LEU A 359 -9.47 12.20 -0.16
N ILE A 360 -8.59 11.55 0.58
CA ILE A 360 -7.64 12.15 1.53
C ILE A 360 -6.23 12.03 0.94
N GLU A 361 -5.55 13.17 0.80
CA GLU A 361 -4.21 13.28 0.20
C GLU A 361 -3.36 14.26 1.02
N PRO A 362 -2.01 14.22 0.90
CA PRO A 362 -1.17 15.34 1.34
C PRO A 362 -1.59 16.64 0.65
N THR A 363 -1.32 17.78 1.25
CA THR A 363 -1.57 19.06 0.56
C THR A 363 -0.58 19.26 -0.59
N GLU A 364 -0.91 20.06 -1.58
CA GLU A 364 -0.02 20.31 -2.74
C GLU A 364 1.27 21.05 -2.37
N ASN A 365 1.30 21.72 -1.22
CA ASN A 365 2.45 22.48 -0.70
C ASN A 365 3.15 21.73 0.45
N ASP A 366 2.87 20.45 0.64
CA ASP A 366 3.41 19.62 1.72
C ASP A 366 4.86 19.21 1.40
N ILE A 367 5.80 20.16 1.63
CA ILE A 367 7.23 19.96 1.37
C ILE A 367 7.81 18.89 2.29
N ASP A 368 7.36 18.82 3.55
CA ASP A 368 7.88 17.89 4.54
C ASP A 368 7.62 16.46 4.12
N PHE A 369 6.40 16.14 3.71
CA PHE A 369 6.06 14.81 3.20
C PHE A 369 6.73 14.51 1.86
N PHE A 370 6.78 15.50 0.94
CA PHE A 370 7.38 15.31 -0.37
C PHE A 370 8.88 15.02 -0.31
N GLN A 371 9.59 15.60 0.65
CA GLN A 371 11.02 15.40 0.85
C GLN A 371 11.35 14.05 1.51
N MET A 372 10.40 13.40 2.17
CA MET A 372 10.63 12.07 2.73
C MET A 372 10.94 11.08 1.62
N THR A 373 12.02 10.32 1.79
CA THR A 373 12.39 9.27 0.83
C THR A 373 11.37 8.14 0.90
N PRO A 374 10.62 7.83 -0.19
CA PRO A 374 9.51 6.88 -0.15
C PRO A 374 9.88 5.49 0.38
N LEU A 375 11.10 5.06 0.11
CA LEU A 375 11.61 3.73 0.43
C LEU A 375 12.45 3.69 1.72
N ALA A 376 12.64 4.80 2.42
CA ALA A 376 13.47 4.86 3.63
C ALA A 376 12.70 4.32 4.85
N PHE A 377 13.07 3.14 5.33
CA PHE A 377 12.41 2.48 6.46
C PHE A 377 12.47 3.30 7.76
N TRP A 378 13.52 4.05 7.96
CA TRP A 378 13.70 4.93 9.14
C TRP A 378 12.77 6.14 9.15
N GLU A 379 12.17 6.53 8.01
CA GLU A 379 11.20 7.63 7.93
C GLU A 379 9.78 7.24 8.38
N ARG A 380 9.52 5.97 8.66
CA ARG A 380 8.17 5.45 8.93
C ARG A 380 7.43 6.15 10.07
N GLN A 381 8.13 6.41 11.19
CA GLN A 381 7.55 7.11 12.36
C GLN A 381 7.25 8.57 12.02
N ARG A 382 8.22 9.28 11.45
CA ARG A 382 8.06 10.67 11.02
C ARG A 382 6.91 10.81 10.03
N ALA A 383 6.79 9.88 9.07
CA ALA A 383 5.70 9.86 8.12
C ALA A 383 4.33 9.63 8.79
N ALA A 384 4.27 8.79 9.83
CA ALA A 384 3.04 8.56 10.58
C ALA A 384 2.62 9.76 11.43
N GLN A 385 3.56 10.40 12.14
CA GLN A 385 3.31 11.63 12.88
C GLN A 385 2.83 12.75 11.95
N HIS A 386 3.53 12.92 10.82
CA HIS A 386 3.14 13.90 9.80
C HIS A 386 1.76 13.58 9.22
N GLY A 387 1.48 12.32 8.90
CA GLY A 387 0.17 11.88 8.41
C GLY A 387 -0.96 12.16 9.39
N TYR A 388 -0.74 11.96 10.69
CA TYR A 388 -1.70 12.32 11.73
C TYR A 388 -2.04 13.82 11.72
N LEU A 389 -1.02 14.68 11.71
CA LEU A 389 -1.20 16.13 11.73
C LEU A 389 -1.80 16.66 10.42
N SER A 390 -1.28 16.23 9.27
CA SER A 390 -1.72 16.67 7.93
C SER A 390 -3.17 16.28 7.65
N VAL A 391 -3.55 15.04 7.99
CA VAL A 391 -4.95 14.57 7.81
C VAL A 391 -5.88 15.25 8.81
N THR A 392 -5.45 15.46 10.05
CA THR A 392 -6.23 16.24 11.03
C THR A 392 -6.53 17.64 10.52
N GLN A 393 -5.52 18.36 10.05
CA GLN A 393 -5.69 19.71 9.51
C GLN A 393 -6.61 19.73 8.28
N SER A 394 -6.46 18.73 7.40
CA SER A 394 -7.26 18.61 6.18
C SER A 394 -8.74 18.34 6.48
N ILE A 395 -9.03 17.44 7.43
CA ILE A 395 -10.39 17.14 7.89
C ILE A 395 -10.97 18.34 8.62
N ASP A 396 -10.20 19.00 9.49
CA ASP A 396 -10.69 20.15 10.26
C ASP A 396 -11.08 21.34 9.37
N THR A 397 -10.31 21.57 8.32
CA THR A 397 -10.61 22.58 7.29
C THR A 397 -11.94 22.29 6.56
N HIS A 398 -12.29 21.02 6.36
CA HIS A 398 -13.51 20.60 5.65
C HIS A 398 -14.54 19.95 6.59
N TYR A 399 -14.43 20.18 7.89
CA TYR A 399 -15.12 19.44 8.94
C TYR A 399 -16.63 19.36 8.73
N ASP A 400 -17.28 20.48 8.48
CA ASP A 400 -18.74 20.52 8.37
C ASP A 400 -19.27 19.73 7.18
N MET A 401 -18.54 19.73 6.06
CA MET A 401 -18.91 18.95 4.88
C MET A 401 -18.68 17.46 5.10
N VAL A 402 -17.50 17.09 5.58
CA VAL A 402 -17.15 15.68 5.90
C VAL A 402 -18.12 15.13 6.95
N ARG A 403 -18.42 15.91 7.99
CA ARG A 403 -19.37 15.55 9.03
C ARG A 403 -20.78 15.29 8.46
N ARG A 404 -21.32 16.19 7.62
CA ARG A 404 -22.64 16.00 7.00
C ARG A 404 -22.71 14.74 6.15
N ILE A 405 -21.67 14.47 5.37
CA ILE A 405 -21.59 13.25 4.58
C ILE A 405 -21.61 12.05 5.53
N LEU A 406 -20.70 11.96 6.49
CA LEU A 406 -20.61 10.82 7.41
C LEU A 406 -21.89 10.62 8.23
N GLU A 407 -22.53 11.71 8.71
CA GLU A 407 -23.81 11.63 9.45
C GLU A 407 -24.94 11.05 8.60
N SER A 408 -24.98 11.33 7.29
CA SER A 408 -25.98 10.73 6.38
C SER A 408 -25.79 9.20 6.26
N TYR A 409 -24.57 8.70 6.48
CA TYR A 409 -24.23 7.28 6.54
C TYR A 409 -24.26 6.72 7.98
N GLY A 410 -24.73 7.50 8.96
CA GLY A 410 -24.86 7.07 10.35
C GLY A 410 -23.55 7.04 11.12
N ILE A 411 -22.51 7.69 10.62
CA ILE A 411 -21.19 7.81 11.25
C ILE A 411 -21.08 9.19 11.92
N LEU A 412 -20.86 9.21 13.23
CA LEU A 412 -20.76 10.43 14.01
C LEU A 412 -19.31 10.87 14.22
N MET A 413 -19.08 12.17 14.17
CA MET A 413 -17.77 12.80 14.35
C MET A 413 -17.70 13.72 15.56
N THR A 414 -16.48 13.88 16.10
CA THR A 414 -16.13 14.86 17.14
C THR A 414 -14.71 15.39 16.93
N ARG A 415 -14.51 16.68 17.21
CA ARG A 415 -13.15 17.29 17.22
C ARG A 415 -12.40 17.03 18.53
N LYS A 416 -13.10 16.67 19.62
CA LYS A 416 -12.53 16.67 20.96
C LYS A 416 -11.30 15.77 21.08
N THR A 417 -11.43 14.51 20.67
CA THR A 417 -10.36 13.51 20.83
C THR A 417 -9.12 13.84 20.00
N VAL A 418 -9.35 14.26 18.73
CA VAL A 418 -8.23 14.60 17.84
C VAL A 418 -7.52 15.89 18.30
N SER A 419 -8.25 16.89 18.81
CA SER A 419 -7.63 18.11 19.34
C SER A 419 -6.78 17.82 20.56
N GLU A 420 -7.22 16.94 21.48
CA GLU A 420 -6.39 16.46 22.60
C GLU A 420 -5.14 15.71 22.10
N GLY A 421 -5.24 14.93 21.02
CA GLY A 421 -4.11 14.24 20.40
C GLY A 421 -3.09 15.21 19.80
N VAL A 422 -3.53 16.20 19.03
CA VAL A 422 -2.66 17.22 18.43
C VAL A 422 -1.94 18.00 19.51
N GLN A 423 -2.65 18.45 20.56
CA GLN A 423 -2.03 19.19 21.68
C GLN A 423 -0.93 18.37 22.36
N ARG A 424 -1.17 17.07 22.61
CA ARG A 424 -0.15 16.18 23.18
C ARG A 424 1.05 16.00 22.26
N MET A 425 0.81 15.80 20.97
CA MET A 425 1.89 15.63 19.98
C MET A 425 2.75 16.90 19.86
N GLN A 426 2.12 18.09 19.95
CA GLN A 426 2.83 19.38 19.95
C GLN A 426 3.56 19.69 21.27
N ALA A 427 3.10 19.13 22.38
CA ALA A 427 3.71 19.29 23.68
C ALA A 427 4.78 18.22 23.98
N ALA A 428 4.98 17.26 23.09
CA ALA A 428 6.00 16.23 23.24
C ALA A 428 7.40 16.81 23.03
N ASP A 429 8.31 16.51 23.94
CA ASP A 429 9.71 16.95 23.87
C ASP A 429 10.56 16.01 23.00
N THR A 430 10.11 14.76 22.81
CA THR A 430 10.82 13.74 22.02
C THR A 430 9.92 13.14 20.92
N PRO A 431 10.51 12.63 19.83
CA PRO A 431 9.76 11.91 18.79
C PRO A 431 9.03 10.68 19.32
N GLU A 432 9.59 10.03 20.35
CA GLU A 432 9.01 8.85 20.99
C GLU A 432 7.72 9.21 21.73
N GLU A 433 7.72 10.30 22.52
CA GLU A 433 6.52 10.81 23.19
C GLU A 433 5.45 11.23 22.19
N ALA A 434 5.83 11.83 21.06
CA ALA A 434 4.90 12.14 19.98
C ALA A 434 4.27 10.87 19.38
N SER A 435 5.03 9.77 19.28
CA SER A 435 4.55 8.48 18.80
C SER A 435 3.55 7.83 19.78
N ASP A 436 3.64 8.09 21.09
CA ASP A 436 2.68 7.58 22.07
C ASP A 436 1.23 8.00 21.78
N VAL A 437 1.05 9.17 21.15
CA VAL A 437 -0.27 9.62 20.69
C VAL A 437 -0.85 8.68 19.63
N LEU A 438 0.00 8.19 18.72
CA LEU A 438 -0.40 7.28 17.64
C LEU A 438 -0.71 5.88 18.17
N MET A 439 -0.07 5.47 19.26
CA MET A 439 -0.22 4.15 19.87
C MET A 439 -1.40 4.04 20.84
N ARG A 440 -2.04 5.17 21.17
CA ARG A 440 -3.15 5.23 22.13
C ARG A 440 -4.46 4.79 21.50
N GLU A 441 -5.10 3.79 22.14
CA GLU A 441 -6.46 3.34 21.79
C GLU A 441 -7.52 4.36 22.25
N VAL A 442 -8.46 4.65 21.36
CA VAL A 442 -9.67 5.44 21.67
C VAL A 442 -10.89 4.58 21.45
N PRO A 443 -11.55 4.13 22.52
CA PRO A 443 -12.68 3.22 22.41
C PRO A 443 -13.88 3.90 21.74
N LYS A 444 -14.69 3.09 21.07
CA LYS A 444 -16.00 3.50 20.57
C LYS A 444 -16.91 3.93 21.72
N ARG A 445 -17.77 4.91 21.47
CA ARG A 445 -18.85 5.24 22.38
C ARG A 445 -20.13 4.57 21.90
N ASP A 446 -20.66 3.68 22.74
CA ASP A 446 -21.96 3.08 22.47
C ASP A 446 -23.06 4.11 22.74
N LEU A 447 -23.77 4.49 21.67
CA LEU A 447 -24.86 5.46 21.73
C LEU A 447 -26.21 4.82 22.07
N SER A 448 -26.28 3.50 22.21
CA SER A 448 -27.51 2.79 22.59
C SER A 448 -28.00 3.22 23.98
N VAL A 449 -27.11 3.73 24.83
CA VAL A 449 -27.42 4.20 26.21
C VAL A 449 -28.02 5.62 26.22
N VAL A 450 -28.02 6.37 25.14
CA VAL A 450 -28.51 7.77 25.12
C VAL A 450 -29.98 7.88 24.66
N ARG A 451 -30.65 6.79 24.30
CA ARG A 451 -32.03 6.80 23.78
C ARG A 451 -33.11 6.74 24.89
N CYS A 452 -32.92 7.35 26.03
CA CYS A 452 -33.99 7.51 27.01
C CYS A 452 -34.09 8.97 27.45
N CYS A 453 -34.73 9.82 26.64
CA CYS A 453 -35.66 10.90 27.02
C CYS A 453 -36.01 11.70 25.75
N PRO A 454 -37.22 11.63 25.23
CA PRO A 454 -37.69 12.64 24.27
C PRO A 454 -37.99 13.92 25.07
N SER A 455 -37.14 14.93 24.93
CA SER A 455 -37.45 16.27 25.36
C SER A 455 -38.47 16.88 24.40
N ARG A 456 -39.52 17.49 24.93
CA ARG A 456 -40.62 18.14 24.21
C ARG A 456 -40.20 19.40 23.45
N ASP A 457 -38.98 19.88 23.62
CA ASP A 457 -38.49 21.10 23.04
C ASP A 457 -37.12 20.84 22.36
N GLY A 458 -37.11 20.63 21.10
CA GLY A 458 -36.01 20.38 20.15
C GLY A 458 -34.59 20.84 20.45
N GLN A 459 -34.19 20.98 21.71
CA GLN A 459 -32.83 21.29 22.15
C GLN A 459 -32.29 20.13 23.01
N ILE A 460 -31.18 19.55 22.59
CA ILE A 460 -30.46 18.50 23.30
C ILE A 460 -29.66 19.13 24.45
N PRO A 461 -29.99 18.88 25.74
CA PRO A 461 -29.17 19.37 26.85
C PRO A 461 -28.00 18.42 27.06
N LEU A 462 -26.79 18.89 26.86
CA LEU A 462 -25.55 18.26 27.33
C LEU A 462 -25.48 18.35 28.87
N ARG A 463 -26.03 17.36 29.57
CA ARG A 463 -25.74 17.14 31.00
C ARG A 463 -24.88 15.91 31.19
N TYR A 464 -23.64 16.16 31.55
CA TYR A 464 -22.69 15.17 32.06
C TYR A 464 -23.17 14.63 33.41
N ALA A 465 -23.48 13.35 33.49
CA ALA A 465 -23.60 12.63 34.77
C ALA A 465 -22.38 11.75 34.97
N ARG A 466 -21.44 12.22 35.79
CA ARG A 466 -20.43 11.37 36.45
C ARG A 466 -21.16 10.34 37.28
N ARG A 467 -21.01 9.05 37.02
CA ARG A 467 -21.21 8.00 38.00
C ARG A 467 -19.90 7.27 38.23
N ALA A 468 -19.32 7.62 39.38
CA ALA A 468 -18.24 6.90 40.02
C ALA A 468 -18.62 5.45 40.28
N GLY A 469 -17.69 4.54 40.09
CA GLY A 469 -17.82 3.15 40.45
C GLY A 469 -18.10 2.96 41.91
N ARG A 470 -19.14 2.21 42.21
CA ARG A 470 -19.32 1.55 43.51
C ARG A 470 -19.08 0.06 43.35
N SER A 471 -17.97 -0.38 43.90
CA SER A 471 -17.68 -1.77 44.18
C SER A 471 -18.82 -2.35 45.05
N ARG A 472 -19.52 -3.37 44.60
CA ARG A 472 -20.37 -4.20 45.46
C ARG A 472 -19.47 -5.24 46.13
N ARG A 473 -19.28 -5.06 47.44
CA ARG A 473 -18.81 -6.07 48.35
C ARG A 473 -19.93 -7.13 48.52
N SER A 474 -19.58 -8.39 48.36
CA SER A 474 -20.42 -9.54 48.75
C SER A 474 -20.29 -9.76 50.26
N PRO A 475 -21.37 -10.14 50.99
CA PRO A 475 -21.28 -10.50 52.41
C PRO A 475 -20.79 -11.95 52.58
N PRO A 476 -20.24 -12.29 53.78
CA PRO A 476 -19.64 -13.57 54.05
C PRO A 476 -20.62 -14.56 54.66
N GLY A 477 -20.40 -15.82 54.35
CA GLY A 477 -20.60 -16.94 55.25
C GLY A 477 -21.93 -17.69 55.22
N THR A 478 -21.89 -18.95 54.84
CA THR A 478 -22.10 -20.05 55.80
C THR A 478 -21.79 -21.39 55.14
N SER A 479 -20.91 -22.10 55.79
CA SER A 479 -20.58 -23.51 55.59
C SER A 479 -21.80 -24.43 55.85
N ARG A 480 -21.98 -25.48 55.03
CA ARG A 480 -22.31 -26.84 55.53
C ARG A 480 -22.01 -27.89 54.47
N GLN A 481 -21.29 -28.86 54.97
CA GLN A 481 -20.95 -30.15 54.41
C GLN A 481 -22.19 -30.93 53.95
N LEU A 482 -22.05 -31.73 52.89
CA LEU A 482 -22.47 -33.16 52.99
C LEU A 482 -21.80 -33.99 51.89
N ARG A 483 -21.29 -35.06 52.40
CA ARG A 483 -20.51 -36.13 51.77
C ARG A 483 -21.38 -37.08 50.93
N ARG A 484 -20.67 -37.79 50.03
CA ARG A 484 -20.85 -39.19 49.59
C ARG A 484 -21.96 -39.50 48.56
N ARG A 485 -21.57 -40.04 47.43
CA ARG A 485 -21.45 -41.49 47.21
C ARG A 485 -20.86 -41.84 45.85
N LEU A 486 -19.90 -42.70 45.91
CA LEU A 486 -19.32 -43.56 44.85
C LEU A 486 -20.37 -44.59 44.34
N ARG A 487 -20.21 -44.99 43.10
CA ARG A 487 -20.19 -46.38 42.54
C ARG A 487 -20.42 -46.27 41.03
N SER A 488 -19.45 -46.64 40.15
CA SER A 488 -19.01 -47.95 39.70
C SER A 488 -20.01 -48.69 38.78
N SER A 489 -19.56 -48.92 37.55
CA SER A 489 -19.61 -50.17 36.75
C SER A 489 -19.20 -49.82 35.29
N ARG A 490 -18.06 -50.26 34.78
CA ARG A 490 -17.63 -51.57 34.23
C ARG A 490 -18.57 -52.08 33.11
N GLY A 491 -17.96 -52.30 31.97
CA GLY A 491 -18.39 -53.15 30.84
C GLY A 491 -17.81 -52.59 29.55
N ALA A 492 -16.77 -52.92 28.99
CA ALA A 492 -16.03 -54.08 28.46
C ALA A 492 -16.70 -54.71 27.18
N ARG A 493 -15.80 -54.84 26.18
CA ARG A 493 -15.81 -55.71 24.98
C ARG A 493 -16.35 -55.06 23.72
N ARG A 494 -15.85 -55.30 22.52
CA ARG A 494 -14.69 -56.02 21.92
C ARG A 494 -14.77 -55.68 20.43
N ILE A 495 -13.62 -55.41 19.79
CA ILE A 495 -13.01 -56.06 18.61
C ILE A 495 -13.91 -56.32 17.40
N GLY A 496 -13.46 -55.84 16.26
CA GLY A 496 -13.90 -56.23 14.92
C GLY A 496 -13.06 -55.52 13.89
N ASP A 497 -11.93 -56.12 13.56
CA ASP A 497 -11.09 -56.02 12.38
C ASP A 497 -11.93 -56.26 11.11
N VAL A 498 -11.53 -55.69 9.98
CA VAL A 498 -11.30 -56.30 8.66
C VAL A 498 -11.13 -55.22 7.62
N SER A 499 -9.94 -54.91 7.22
CA SER A 499 -9.25 -54.97 5.91
C SER A 499 -10.00 -54.74 4.62
N ARG A 500 -9.33 -53.93 3.76
CA ARG A 500 -9.07 -54.02 2.32
C ARG A 500 -10.08 -53.54 1.30
N GLU A 501 -9.49 -52.80 0.47
CA GLU A 501 -9.37 -52.71 -1.02
C GLU A 501 -10.42 -51.83 -1.73
N HIS A 502 -10.04 -50.76 -2.34
CA HIS A 502 -9.40 -50.49 -3.62
C HIS A 502 -8.83 -49.07 -3.65
#